data_4cd914fcbc138b3c552ef702992be841
#
_entry.id   4cd914fcbc138b3c552ef702992be841
#
_cell.length_a   1.000
_cell.length_b   1.000
_cell.length_c   1.000
_cell.angle_alpha   90.00
_cell.angle_beta   90.00
_cell.angle_gamma   90.00
#
_symmetry.space_group_name_H-M   'P 1'
#
loop_
_entity.id
_entity.type
_entity.pdbx_description
1 polymer ?
#
loop_
_entity_poly.entity_id
_entity_poly.type
_entity_poly.pdbx_seq_one_letter_code
_entity_poly.pdbx_strand_id
1 'polypeptide(L)'
;EVEAFRHMADLKRLDPMKIFYKKIDEKIYNGSHAVPIRIFFPTEKSFRESEEKKHNIQDKKMLLFIHGGGWVTESIDNYERICARLADATGQYVVAVEYRLAPEDKFPAGLEDCYAVAKTLYSGDFMLNIKPENITLIGDSAGGNLCAALSLMARDCGEFMPKRQILIYPATYNDYTENSPFPSVKENGTDYLLTAGKM
;
A
#
# COMPACT_ATOMS: atom_id res chain seq x y z
N GLU A 1 -0.28 -24.37 -2.14
CA GLU A 1 -1.41 -23.61 -1.50
C GLU A 1 -1.29 -22.12 -1.80
N VAL A 2 -0.12 -21.49 -1.58
CA VAL A 2 0.10 -20.04 -1.83
C VAL A 2 -0.21 -19.66 -3.28
N GLU A 3 0.27 -20.45 -4.26
CA GLU A 3 -0.02 -20.22 -5.68
C GLU A 3 -1.51 -20.30 -6.01
N ALA A 4 -2.24 -21.23 -5.38
CA ALA A 4 -3.68 -21.34 -5.56
C ALA A 4 -4.42 -20.13 -5.02
N PHE A 5 -4.00 -19.58 -3.88
CA PHE A 5 -4.56 -18.34 -3.32
C PHE A 5 -4.28 -17.13 -4.23
N ARG A 6 -3.06 -17.01 -4.75
CA ARG A 6 -2.70 -15.95 -5.69
C ARG A 6 -3.53 -16.03 -6.96
N HIS A 7 -3.70 -17.24 -7.51
CA HIS A 7 -4.54 -17.44 -8.69
C HIS A 7 -6.01 -17.12 -8.46
N MET A 8 -6.55 -17.40 -7.28
CA MET A 8 -7.92 -16.97 -6.92
C MET A 8 -8.06 -15.46 -6.82
N ALA A 9 -7.03 -14.76 -6.35
CA ALA A 9 -6.99 -13.30 -6.33
C ALA A 9 -7.00 -12.72 -7.74
N ASP A 10 -6.23 -13.29 -8.68
CA ASP A 10 -6.18 -12.87 -10.09
C ASP A 10 -7.53 -13.03 -10.81
N LEU A 11 -8.34 -14.04 -10.47
CA LEU A 11 -9.66 -14.23 -11.07
C LEU A 11 -10.64 -13.09 -10.77
N LYS A 12 -10.49 -12.39 -9.65
CA LYS A 12 -11.29 -11.19 -9.32
C LYS A 12 -11.06 -10.03 -10.28
N ARG A 13 -9.98 -10.11 -11.07
CA ARG A 13 -9.57 -9.12 -12.07
C ARG A 13 -10.45 -9.10 -13.32
N LEU A 14 -11.26 -10.12 -13.56
CA LEU A 14 -12.06 -10.29 -14.77
C LEU A 14 -13.33 -9.42 -14.84
N ASP A 15 -13.53 -8.47 -13.92
CA ASP A 15 -14.70 -7.59 -13.91
C ASP A 15 -14.58 -6.50 -14.99
N PRO A 16 -15.53 -6.44 -15.95
CA PRO A 16 -15.42 -5.61 -17.17
C PRO A 16 -15.68 -4.11 -16.97
N MET A 17 -15.75 -3.59 -15.76
CA MET A 17 -15.93 -2.15 -15.56
C MET A 17 -14.71 -1.38 -16.04
N LYS A 18 -14.79 -0.81 -17.24
CA LYS A 18 -13.84 0.18 -17.77
C LYS A 18 -13.92 1.47 -16.96
N ILE A 19 -13.09 1.58 -15.94
CA ILE A 19 -12.86 2.85 -15.29
C ILE A 19 -11.69 3.51 -16.04
N PHE A 20 -11.98 4.61 -16.72
CA PHE A 20 -10.94 5.41 -17.38
C PHE A 20 -10.26 6.30 -16.33
N TYR A 21 -9.09 5.91 -15.93
CA TYR A 21 -8.18 6.76 -15.16
C TYR A 21 -6.78 6.63 -15.75
N LYS A 22 -6.02 7.68 -15.57
CA LYS A 22 -4.61 7.68 -15.97
C LYS A 22 -3.77 7.06 -14.88
N LYS A 23 -2.83 6.22 -15.29
CA LYS A 23 -1.86 5.58 -14.41
C LYS A 23 -0.50 5.51 -15.08
N ILE A 24 0.56 5.51 -14.28
CA ILE A 24 1.95 5.29 -14.71
C ILE A 24 2.56 4.25 -13.79
N ASP A 25 3.27 3.30 -14.38
CA ASP A 25 4.10 2.33 -13.66
C ASP A 25 5.53 2.85 -13.60
N GLU A 26 6.11 2.89 -12.41
CA GLU A 26 7.46 3.37 -12.12
C GLU A 26 8.16 2.42 -11.14
N LYS A 27 9.41 2.72 -10.82
CA LYS A 27 10.20 1.95 -9.86
C LYS A 27 10.95 2.89 -8.91
N ILE A 28 10.99 2.49 -7.64
CA ILE A 28 11.85 3.09 -6.63
C ILE A 28 12.82 2.01 -6.13
N TYR A 29 14.06 2.37 -5.85
CA TYR A 29 15.07 1.39 -5.50
C TYR A 29 15.27 1.28 -3.99
N ASN A 30 15.24 0.05 -3.50
CA ASN A 30 15.69 -0.34 -2.17
C ASN A 30 17.05 -1.06 -2.31
N GLY A 31 18.14 -0.33 -2.19
CA GLY A 31 19.47 -0.83 -2.56
C GLY A 31 19.52 -1.20 -4.05
N SER A 32 19.80 -2.47 -4.35
CA SER A 32 19.78 -3.01 -5.72
C SER A 32 18.41 -3.51 -6.17
N HIS A 33 17.46 -3.66 -5.24
CA HIS A 33 16.10 -4.14 -5.54
C HIS A 33 15.22 -3.01 -6.09
N ALA A 34 14.61 -3.25 -7.23
CA ALA A 34 13.67 -2.31 -7.84
C ALA A 34 12.24 -2.63 -7.35
N VAL A 35 11.70 -1.77 -6.50
CA VAL A 35 10.32 -1.87 -5.99
C VAL A 35 9.37 -1.24 -7.01
N PRO A 36 8.49 -2.01 -7.66
CA PRO A 36 7.52 -1.43 -8.58
C PRO A 36 6.49 -0.61 -7.79
N ILE A 37 6.07 0.49 -8.40
CA ILE A 37 4.97 1.32 -7.91
C ILE A 37 4.05 1.68 -9.06
N ARG A 38 2.79 1.95 -8.74
CA ARG A 38 1.82 2.46 -9.70
C ARG A 38 1.20 3.75 -9.18
N ILE A 39 1.25 4.77 -10.02
CA ILE A 39 0.72 6.10 -9.73
C ILE A 39 -0.63 6.25 -10.42
N PHE A 40 -1.66 6.54 -9.67
CA PHE A 40 -2.99 6.85 -10.17
C PHE A 40 -3.24 8.35 -10.06
N PHE A 41 -3.66 8.95 -11.17
CA PHE A 41 -3.92 10.38 -11.27
C PHE A 41 -5.42 10.65 -11.05
N PRO A 42 -5.78 11.63 -10.20
CA PRO A 42 -7.18 11.90 -9.89
C PRO A 42 -7.97 12.46 -11.08
N THR A 43 -7.29 13.10 -12.05
CA THR A 43 -7.92 13.67 -13.24
C THR A 43 -6.98 13.59 -14.44
N GLU A 44 -7.55 13.67 -15.66
CA GLU A 44 -6.75 13.76 -16.88
C GLU A 44 -5.88 15.03 -16.90
N LYS A 45 -6.40 16.13 -16.33
CA LYS A 45 -5.64 17.38 -16.18
C LYS A 45 -4.40 17.18 -15.33
N SER A 46 -4.51 16.53 -14.18
CA SER A 46 -3.36 16.29 -13.30
C SER A 46 -2.32 15.37 -13.94
N PHE A 47 -2.74 14.43 -14.80
CA PHE A 47 -1.84 13.60 -15.59
C PHE A 47 -1.05 14.45 -16.61
N ARG A 48 -1.73 15.28 -17.41
CA ARG A 48 -1.08 16.16 -18.40
C ARG A 48 -0.11 17.15 -17.73
N GLU A 49 -0.52 17.72 -16.59
CA GLU A 49 0.34 18.62 -15.80
C GLU A 49 1.63 17.92 -15.35
N SER A 50 1.58 16.62 -15.01
CA SER A 50 2.77 15.86 -14.65
C SER A 50 3.72 15.60 -15.82
N GLU A 51 3.18 15.36 -17.04
CA GLU A 51 3.97 15.16 -18.26
C GLU A 51 4.73 16.44 -18.67
N GLU A 52 4.10 17.60 -18.50
CA GLU A 52 4.68 18.87 -18.90
C GLU A 52 5.79 19.40 -17.98
N LYS A 53 6.04 18.74 -16.82
CA LYS A 53 7.03 19.14 -15.78
C LYS A 53 6.93 20.60 -15.33
N LYS A 54 5.82 21.28 -15.66
CA LYS A 54 5.67 22.74 -15.51
C LYS A 54 4.87 23.17 -14.29
N HIS A 55 4.20 22.23 -13.58
CA HIS A 55 3.31 22.62 -12.51
C HIS A 55 3.89 22.26 -11.14
N ASN A 56 3.83 23.23 -10.25
CA ASN A 56 4.12 23.03 -8.84
C ASN A 56 3.00 22.19 -8.21
N ILE A 57 3.25 20.86 -8.08
CA ILE A 57 2.31 19.93 -7.46
C ILE A 57 2.53 19.80 -5.95
N GLN A 58 3.42 20.57 -5.35
CA GLN A 58 3.77 20.47 -3.93
C GLN A 58 2.55 20.62 -3.00
N ASP A 59 1.55 21.41 -3.38
CA ASP A 59 0.34 21.61 -2.57
C ASP A 59 -0.75 20.56 -2.85
N LYS A 60 -0.54 19.66 -3.80
CA LYS A 60 -1.43 18.50 -4.02
C LYS A 60 -1.30 17.51 -2.88
N LYS A 61 -2.28 16.63 -2.77
CA LYS A 61 -2.31 15.57 -1.76
C LYS A 61 -2.07 14.21 -2.38
N MET A 62 -1.46 13.32 -1.60
CA MET A 62 -1.12 11.96 -2.01
C MET A 62 -1.52 10.95 -0.94
N LEU A 63 -2.05 9.82 -1.39
CA LEU A 63 -2.19 8.59 -0.62
C LEU A 63 -1.08 7.62 -1.03
N LEU A 64 -0.22 7.23 -0.10
CA LEU A 64 0.70 6.11 -0.29
C LEU A 64 -0.02 4.86 0.17
N PHE A 65 -0.42 4.03 -0.80
CA PHE A 65 -1.26 2.86 -0.60
C PHE A 65 -0.41 1.59 -0.51
N ILE A 66 -0.60 0.84 0.58
CA ILE A 66 0.04 -0.46 0.83
C ILE A 66 -1.08 -1.50 0.94
N HIS A 67 -1.08 -2.48 0.03
CA HIS A 67 -2.15 -3.46 -0.06
C HIS A 67 -2.11 -4.52 1.04
N GLY A 68 -3.26 -5.13 1.33
CA GLY A 68 -3.40 -6.28 2.20
C GLY A 68 -2.94 -7.59 1.56
N GLY A 69 -3.41 -8.72 2.08
CA GLY A 69 -3.11 -10.05 1.54
C GLY A 69 -2.19 -10.91 2.43
N GLY A 70 -2.15 -10.61 3.74
CA GLY A 70 -1.41 -11.43 4.72
C GLY A 70 0.10 -11.48 4.47
N TRP A 71 0.67 -10.48 3.81
CA TRP A 71 2.09 -10.40 3.38
C TRP A 71 2.51 -11.51 2.39
N VAL A 72 1.57 -12.29 1.86
CA VAL A 72 1.79 -13.49 1.06
C VAL A 72 1.10 -13.42 -0.30
N THR A 73 -0.02 -12.72 -0.39
CA THR A 73 -0.85 -12.65 -1.60
C THR A 73 -1.13 -11.21 -1.99
N GLU A 74 -1.87 -11.06 -3.08
CA GLU A 74 -2.30 -9.81 -3.68
C GLU A 74 -1.16 -9.07 -4.43
N SER A 75 -1.52 -8.01 -5.12
CA SER A 75 -0.64 -7.21 -5.95
C SER A 75 -1.25 -5.85 -6.25
N ILE A 76 -0.47 -4.93 -6.81
CA ILE A 76 -0.98 -3.67 -7.34
C ILE A 76 -2.09 -3.91 -8.39
N ASP A 77 -1.95 -4.95 -9.21
CA ASP A 77 -2.94 -5.26 -10.23
C ASP A 77 -4.30 -5.62 -9.64
N ASN A 78 -4.32 -6.37 -8.54
CA ASN A 78 -5.56 -6.75 -7.86
C ASN A 78 -6.22 -5.56 -7.17
N TYR A 79 -5.43 -4.60 -6.73
CA TYR A 79 -5.90 -3.36 -6.09
C TYR A 79 -6.08 -2.18 -7.04
N GLU A 80 -5.81 -2.36 -8.34
CA GLU A 80 -5.89 -1.31 -9.35
C GLU A 80 -7.21 -0.54 -9.29
N ARG A 81 -8.33 -1.26 -9.24
CA ARG A 81 -9.67 -0.66 -9.21
C ARG A 81 -9.92 0.14 -7.91
N ILE A 82 -9.42 -0.35 -6.79
CA ILE A 82 -9.56 0.32 -5.49
C ILE A 82 -8.76 1.61 -5.50
N CYS A 83 -7.50 1.55 -5.92
CA CYS A 83 -6.61 2.71 -5.99
C CYS A 83 -7.12 3.78 -6.95
N ALA A 84 -7.63 3.38 -8.12
CA ALA A 84 -8.23 4.29 -9.08
C ALA A 84 -9.48 5.01 -8.52
N ARG A 85 -10.36 4.26 -7.84
CA ARG A 85 -11.54 4.84 -7.19
C ARG A 85 -11.16 5.78 -6.04
N LEU A 86 -10.12 5.43 -5.28
CA LEU A 86 -9.60 6.33 -4.25
C LEU A 86 -9.09 7.64 -4.85
N ALA A 87 -8.34 7.57 -5.95
CA ALA A 87 -7.85 8.75 -6.63
C ALA A 87 -8.99 9.64 -7.12
N ASP A 88 -9.98 9.06 -7.79
CA ASP A 88 -11.15 9.76 -8.32
C ASP A 88 -12.01 10.37 -7.18
N ALA A 89 -12.38 9.56 -6.20
CA ALA A 89 -13.26 9.99 -5.12
C ALA A 89 -12.66 11.04 -4.19
N THR A 90 -11.33 11.00 -3.99
CA THR A 90 -10.64 11.90 -3.07
C THR A 90 -10.00 13.12 -3.76
N GLY A 91 -9.85 13.07 -5.07
CA GLY A 91 -9.10 14.08 -5.83
C GLY A 91 -7.60 14.10 -5.50
N GLN A 92 -7.06 13.00 -4.95
CA GLN A 92 -5.67 12.87 -4.53
C GLN A 92 -4.91 11.92 -5.46
N TYR A 93 -3.61 12.12 -5.61
CA TYR A 93 -2.75 11.10 -6.19
C TYR A 93 -2.75 9.85 -5.30
N VAL A 94 -2.73 8.66 -5.91
CA VAL A 94 -2.52 7.41 -5.17
C VAL A 94 -1.28 6.74 -5.72
N VAL A 95 -0.33 6.45 -4.87
CA VAL A 95 0.87 5.67 -5.19
C VAL A 95 0.75 4.32 -4.51
N ALA A 96 0.55 3.26 -5.28
CA ALA A 96 0.48 1.89 -4.78
C ALA A 96 1.84 1.21 -4.84
N VAL A 97 2.19 0.42 -3.83
CA VAL A 97 3.49 -0.24 -3.68
C VAL A 97 3.35 -1.73 -3.92
N GLU A 98 4.15 -2.27 -4.84
CA GLU A 98 4.34 -3.72 -5.05
C GLU A 98 5.51 -4.19 -4.19
N TYR A 99 5.26 -4.40 -2.91
CA TYR A 99 6.27 -4.86 -1.97
C TYR A 99 6.49 -6.37 -2.08
N ARG A 100 7.68 -6.84 -1.76
CA ARG A 100 8.04 -8.26 -1.77
C ARG A 100 7.20 -9.06 -0.78
N LEU A 101 6.78 -10.24 -1.20
CA LEU A 101 5.87 -11.13 -0.47
C LEU A 101 6.59 -12.39 0.04
N ALA A 102 6.15 -12.88 1.18
CA ALA A 102 6.49 -14.21 1.65
C ALA A 102 5.75 -15.28 0.81
N PRO A 103 6.26 -16.52 0.73
CA PRO A 103 7.45 -17.03 1.39
C PRO A 103 8.76 -16.75 0.64
N GLU A 104 8.71 -16.20 -0.58
CA GLU A 104 9.88 -15.93 -1.41
C GLU A 104 10.82 -14.96 -0.72
N ASP A 105 10.27 -13.85 -0.23
CA ASP A 105 10.99 -12.80 0.49
C ASP A 105 10.38 -12.62 1.88
N LYS A 106 11.00 -13.20 2.88
CA LYS A 106 10.51 -13.15 4.26
C LYS A 106 10.70 -11.76 4.88
N PHE A 107 9.99 -11.54 5.98
CA PHE A 107 10.24 -10.36 6.84
C PHE A 107 11.75 -10.18 7.08
N PRO A 108 12.27 -8.95 6.98
CA PRO A 108 11.56 -7.67 6.85
C PRO A 108 11.43 -7.13 5.40
N ALA A 109 11.68 -7.93 4.35
CA ALA A 109 11.82 -7.46 2.98
C ALA A 109 10.67 -6.55 2.51
N GLY A 110 9.41 -6.95 2.71
CA GLY A 110 8.25 -6.14 2.32
C GLY A 110 8.16 -4.81 3.08
N LEU A 111 8.52 -4.80 4.36
CA LEU A 111 8.56 -3.57 5.16
C LEU A 111 9.67 -2.61 4.66
N GLU A 112 10.84 -3.15 4.35
CA GLU A 112 11.96 -2.38 3.83
C GLU A 112 11.65 -1.76 2.47
N ASP A 113 10.92 -2.48 1.61
CA ASP A 113 10.46 -1.96 0.32
C ASP A 113 9.48 -0.79 0.50
N CYS A 114 8.47 -0.97 1.35
CA CYS A 114 7.52 0.10 1.69
C CYS A 114 8.23 1.32 2.29
N TYR A 115 9.23 1.07 3.14
CA TYR A 115 10.03 2.13 3.76
C TYR A 115 10.85 2.91 2.74
N ALA A 116 11.54 2.22 1.82
CA ALA A 116 12.32 2.86 0.76
C ALA A 116 11.46 3.72 -0.15
N VAL A 117 10.27 3.22 -0.52
CA VAL A 117 9.29 4.00 -1.31
C VAL A 117 8.85 5.24 -0.54
N ALA A 118 8.44 5.08 0.72
CA ALA A 118 8.03 6.21 1.55
C ALA A 118 9.15 7.24 1.69
N LYS A 119 10.37 6.81 2.03
CA LYS A 119 11.54 7.68 2.16
C LYS A 119 11.77 8.52 0.91
N THR A 120 11.73 7.92 -0.27
CA THR A 120 11.89 8.62 -1.55
C THR A 120 10.78 9.64 -1.80
N LEU A 121 9.54 9.31 -1.47
CA LEU A 121 8.41 10.25 -1.64
C LEU A 121 8.49 11.40 -0.63
N TYR A 122 8.90 11.14 0.60
CA TYR A 122 9.03 12.16 1.64
C TYR A 122 10.25 13.07 1.47
N SER A 123 11.33 12.61 0.81
CA SER A 123 12.49 13.46 0.48
C SER A 123 12.21 14.47 -0.62
N GLY A 124 11.18 14.24 -1.43
CA GLY A 124 10.88 15.03 -2.61
C GLY A 124 11.75 14.68 -3.84
N ASP A 125 12.56 13.62 -3.76
CA ASP A 125 13.45 13.17 -4.84
C ASP A 125 12.72 12.27 -5.86
N PHE A 126 11.45 12.54 -6.08
CA PHE A 126 10.61 11.79 -7.01
C PHE A 126 9.87 12.72 -7.95
N MET A 127 9.41 12.18 -9.09
CA MET A 127 8.68 12.96 -10.10
C MET A 127 7.45 13.70 -9.55
N LEU A 128 6.83 13.13 -8.52
CA LEU A 128 5.73 13.77 -7.78
C LEU A 128 6.31 14.45 -6.52
N ASN A 129 6.85 15.64 -6.69
CA ASN A 129 7.37 16.42 -5.56
C ASN A 129 6.22 17.05 -4.77
N ILE A 130 5.58 16.23 -3.94
CA ILE A 130 4.48 16.63 -3.04
C ILE A 130 5.06 16.88 -1.65
N LYS A 131 4.62 17.97 -1.00
CA LYS A 131 5.08 18.28 0.36
C LYS A 131 4.83 17.13 1.33
N PRO A 132 5.78 16.78 2.22
CA PRO A 132 5.64 15.68 3.18
C PRO A 132 4.36 15.73 4.01
N GLU A 133 3.91 16.90 4.42
CA GLU A 133 2.67 17.10 5.17
C GLU A 133 1.40 16.76 4.39
N ASN A 134 1.49 16.63 3.08
CA ASN A 134 0.40 16.29 2.18
C ASN A 134 0.37 14.80 1.80
N ILE A 135 1.31 14.02 2.29
CA ILE A 135 1.35 12.56 2.10
C ILE A 135 0.64 11.88 3.27
N THR A 136 -0.27 10.98 2.96
CA THR A 136 -0.98 10.15 3.94
C THR A 136 -0.72 8.68 3.62
N LEU A 137 -0.28 7.91 4.61
CA LEU A 137 -0.19 6.45 4.49
C LEU A 137 -1.59 5.85 4.56
N ILE A 138 -1.87 4.87 3.73
CA ILE A 138 -3.14 4.12 3.77
C ILE A 138 -2.88 2.66 3.44
N GLY A 139 -3.50 1.76 4.18
CA GLY A 139 -3.41 0.33 3.89
C GLY A 139 -4.49 -0.45 4.63
N ASP A 140 -4.82 -1.61 4.09
CA ASP A 140 -5.78 -2.52 4.65
C ASP A 140 -5.10 -3.80 5.17
N SER A 141 -5.63 -4.40 6.25
CA SER A 141 -5.15 -5.68 6.79
C SER A 141 -3.63 -5.68 7.02
N ALA A 142 -2.88 -6.56 6.35
CA ALA A 142 -1.41 -6.60 6.36
C ALA A 142 -0.78 -5.28 5.89
N GLY A 143 -1.37 -4.62 4.90
CA GLY A 143 -0.93 -3.29 4.45
C GLY A 143 -1.12 -2.21 5.50
N GLY A 144 -2.21 -2.29 6.27
CA GLY A 144 -2.44 -1.43 7.43
C GLY A 144 -1.38 -1.66 8.54
N ASN A 145 -1.00 -2.92 8.78
CA ASN A 145 0.11 -3.26 9.66
C ASN A 145 1.44 -2.66 9.16
N LEU A 146 1.74 -2.81 7.86
CA LEU A 146 2.95 -2.24 7.27
C LEU A 146 2.98 -0.70 7.38
N CYS A 147 1.84 -0.01 7.20
CA CYS A 147 1.75 1.43 7.43
C CYS A 147 2.11 1.82 8.87
N ALA A 148 1.60 1.09 9.85
CA ALA A 148 1.91 1.33 11.26
C ALA A 148 3.39 1.06 11.57
N ALA A 149 3.93 -0.09 11.13
CA ALA A 149 5.32 -0.47 11.31
C ALA A 149 6.29 0.53 10.65
N LEU A 150 5.97 0.94 9.41
CA LEU A 150 6.72 1.96 8.68
C LEU A 150 6.76 3.29 9.43
N SER A 151 5.63 3.72 10.02
CA SER A 151 5.56 4.96 10.79
C SER A 151 6.44 4.91 12.04
N LEU A 152 6.48 3.76 12.73
CA LEU A 152 7.36 3.54 13.87
C LEU A 152 8.84 3.53 13.44
N MET A 153 9.16 2.83 12.37
CA MET A 153 10.51 2.77 11.81
C MET A 153 11.01 4.16 11.38
N ALA A 154 10.16 4.95 10.72
CA ALA A 154 10.48 6.32 10.32
C ALA A 154 10.78 7.23 11.51
N ARG A 155 9.98 7.12 12.58
CA ARG A 155 10.21 7.83 13.84
C ARG A 155 11.55 7.46 14.45
N ASP A 156 11.84 6.16 14.52
CA ASP A 156 13.05 5.67 15.21
C ASP A 156 14.32 5.94 14.40
N CYS A 157 14.26 5.92 13.07
CA CYS A 157 15.35 6.32 12.18
C CYS A 157 15.52 7.85 12.09
N GLY A 158 14.48 8.63 12.37
CA GLY A 158 14.54 10.10 12.30
C GLY A 158 14.69 10.67 10.89
N GLU A 159 14.40 9.88 9.85
CA GLU A 159 14.62 10.28 8.46
C GLU A 159 13.43 11.06 7.87
N PHE A 160 12.22 10.69 8.25
CA PHE A 160 10.99 11.40 7.92
C PHE A 160 9.89 11.05 8.94
N MET A 161 8.78 11.79 8.92
CA MET A 161 7.69 11.56 9.86
C MET A 161 6.33 11.62 9.15
N PRO A 162 5.67 10.47 8.96
CA PRO A 162 4.29 10.45 8.48
C PRO A 162 3.37 11.15 9.49
N LYS A 163 2.65 12.19 9.05
CA LYS A 163 1.73 12.94 9.92
C LYS A 163 0.33 12.36 9.96
N ARG A 164 -0.02 11.53 8.98
CA ARG A 164 -1.34 10.91 8.85
C ARG A 164 -1.22 9.49 8.33
N GLN A 165 -2.03 8.63 8.90
CA GLN A 165 -2.22 7.26 8.43
C GLN A 165 -3.69 6.85 8.54
N ILE A 166 -4.16 6.07 7.59
CA ILE A 166 -5.49 5.48 7.53
C ILE A 166 -5.28 3.96 7.55
N LEU A 167 -5.59 3.35 8.67
CA LEU A 167 -5.40 1.91 8.89
C LEU A 167 -6.77 1.22 8.80
N ILE A 168 -6.98 0.45 7.74
CA ILE A 168 -8.24 -0.24 7.47
C ILE A 168 -8.10 -1.67 8.02
N TYR A 169 -8.84 -1.99 9.06
CA TYR A 169 -8.79 -3.30 9.79
C TYR A 169 -7.37 -3.89 9.89
N PRO A 170 -6.38 -3.13 10.42
CA PRO A 170 -4.99 -3.54 10.41
C PRO A 170 -4.75 -4.77 11.29
N ALA A 171 -3.83 -5.64 10.89
CA ALA A 171 -3.31 -6.70 11.75
C ALA A 171 -2.34 -6.07 12.77
N THR A 172 -2.78 -5.88 14.02
CA THR A 172 -2.02 -5.15 15.05
C THR A 172 -1.57 -6.00 16.22
N TYR A 173 -1.91 -7.28 16.22
CA TYR A 173 -1.55 -8.21 17.27
C TYR A 173 -1.00 -9.50 16.69
N ASN A 174 -0.16 -10.19 17.46
CA ASN A 174 0.56 -11.39 17.01
C ASN A 174 0.11 -12.68 17.69
N ASP A 175 -0.87 -12.63 18.59
CA ASP A 175 -1.40 -13.81 19.28
C ASP A 175 -2.86 -14.05 18.89
N TYR A 176 -3.06 -15.03 18.01
CA TYR A 176 -4.37 -15.50 17.55
C TYR A 176 -4.73 -16.87 18.16
N THR A 177 -4.06 -17.27 19.23
CA THR A 177 -4.34 -18.50 19.96
C THR A 177 -5.52 -18.33 20.91
N GLU A 178 -5.92 -19.44 21.57
CA GLU A 178 -6.94 -19.43 22.62
C GLU A 178 -6.60 -18.52 23.82
N ASN A 179 -5.30 -18.20 23.99
CA ASN A 179 -4.81 -17.33 25.05
C ASN A 179 -4.89 -15.84 24.71
N SER A 180 -5.30 -15.50 23.50
CA SER A 180 -5.46 -14.11 23.09
C SER A 180 -6.36 -13.34 24.07
N PRO A 181 -5.98 -12.11 24.48
CA PRO A 181 -6.80 -11.29 25.35
C PRO A 181 -8.05 -10.73 24.65
N PHE A 182 -8.14 -10.89 23.31
CA PHE A 182 -9.24 -10.35 22.53
C PHE A 182 -10.35 -11.38 22.32
N PRO A 183 -11.57 -11.14 22.83
CA PRO A 183 -12.70 -12.06 22.64
C PRO A 183 -12.99 -12.37 21.17
N SER A 184 -12.80 -11.39 20.27
CA SER A 184 -13.01 -11.53 18.85
C SER A 184 -12.16 -12.62 18.18
N VAL A 185 -10.99 -12.95 18.74
CA VAL A 185 -10.16 -14.07 18.24
C VAL A 185 -10.87 -15.41 18.43
N LYS A 186 -11.57 -15.58 19.55
CA LYS A 186 -12.36 -16.79 19.83
C LYS A 186 -13.67 -16.80 19.04
N GLU A 187 -14.36 -15.68 18.97
CA GLU A 187 -15.65 -15.54 18.31
C GLU A 187 -15.56 -15.72 16.80
N ASN A 188 -14.46 -15.23 16.20
CA ASN A 188 -14.27 -15.19 14.75
C ASN A 188 -13.16 -16.13 14.25
N GLY A 189 -12.63 -17.01 15.11
CA GLY A 189 -11.46 -17.84 14.82
C GLY A 189 -11.72 -19.05 13.90
N THR A 190 -12.97 -19.40 13.59
CA THR A 190 -13.31 -20.64 12.87
C THR A 190 -14.05 -20.42 11.55
N ASP A 191 -15.07 -19.57 11.52
CA ASP A 191 -16.05 -19.55 10.43
C ASP A 191 -15.86 -18.38 9.44
N TYR A 192 -14.74 -17.68 9.52
CA TYR A 192 -14.43 -16.51 8.69
C TYR A 192 -13.23 -16.78 7.78
N LEU A 193 -12.96 -15.84 6.86
CA LEU A 193 -11.89 -15.94 5.87
C LEU A 193 -10.52 -16.23 6.50
N LEU A 194 -10.22 -15.51 7.60
CA LEU A 194 -8.99 -15.71 8.39
C LEU A 194 -9.35 -16.47 9.67
N THR A 195 -9.03 -17.75 9.69
CA THR A 195 -9.16 -18.55 10.91
C THR A 195 -7.90 -18.45 11.76
N ALA A 196 -8.03 -18.74 13.07
CA ALA A 196 -6.89 -18.74 13.99
C ALA A 196 -5.74 -19.67 13.50
N GLY A 197 -6.07 -20.76 12.81
CA GLY A 197 -5.07 -21.67 12.24
C GLY A 197 -4.40 -21.19 10.95
N LYS A 198 -4.88 -20.07 10.35
CA LYS A 198 -4.30 -19.45 9.14
C LYS A 198 -3.49 -18.19 9.43
N MET A 199 -3.60 -17.67 10.65
CA MET A 199 -2.86 -16.49 11.12
C MET A 199 -1.57 -16.94 11.80
#